data_b6c5cb3dc2177f9c49b3c7fba6790c8c
#
_entry.id   b6c5cb3dc2177f9c49b3c7fba6790c8c
#
_cell.length_a   1.000
_cell.length_b   1.000
_cell.length_c   1.000
_cell.angle_alpha   90.00
_cell.angle_beta   90.00
_cell.angle_gamma   90.00
#
_symmetry.space_group_name_H-M   'P 1'
#
loop_
_entity.id
_entity.type
_entity.pdbx_description
1 polymer ?
#
loop_
_entity_poly.entity_id
_entity_poly.type
_entity_poly.pdbx_seq_one_letter_code
_entity_poly.pdbx_strand_id
1 'polypeptide(L)'
;MIKNIVFDFGGVIVDIDRDKAVQAFIKLGLADADTRLDKYHQTGIFQELEEGKLSADEFRKQLGDLCGRPLTMEETKQAWLGFFNEVNLNKLDYILELRKSYHVYILSNTNPFVMSWACSPDFSSKKKPLNDY
;
A
#
# COMPACT_ATOMS: atom_id res chain seq x y z
N MET A 1 -11.62 -30.87 3.55
CA MET A 1 -11.68 -30.13 2.26
C MET A 1 -11.43 -28.65 2.52
N ILE A 2 -10.56 -28.05 1.75
CA ILE A 2 -10.29 -26.61 1.84
C ILE A 2 -11.47 -25.84 1.25
N LYS A 3 -12.00 -24.88 2.00
CA LYS A 3 -13.12 -24.04 1.57
C LYS A 3 -12.73 -22.55 1.45
N ASN A 4 -11.68 -22.15 2.15
CA ASN A 4 -11.26 -20.76 2.25
C ASN A 4 -9.79 -20.65 1.86
N ILE A 5 -9.45 -19.59 1.11
CA ILE A 5 -8.09 -19.24 0.77
C ILE A 5 -7.86 -17.80 1.22
N VAL A 6 -6.77 -17.57 1.94
CA VAL A 6 -6.38 -16.24 2.42
C VAL A 6 -5.06 -15.86 1.76
N PHE A 7 -5.05 -14.73 1.06
CA PHE A 7 -3.85 -14.17 0.45
C PHE A 7 -3.30 -13.02 1.29
N ASP A 8 -1.98 -12.92 1.35
CA ASP A 8 -1.33 -11.67 1.68
C ASP A 8 -1.43 -10.72 0.46
N PHE A 9 -1.23 -9.43 0.67
CA PHE A 9 -1.34 -8.43 -0.39
C PHE A 9 0.02 -8.07 -0.97
N GLY A 10 0.84 -7.37 -0.20
CA GLY A 10 2.16 -6.93 -0.63
C GLY A 10 3.13 -8.09 -0.80
N GLY A 11 3.77 -8.19 -1.95
CA GLY A 11 4.69 -9.27 -2.29
C GLY A 11 4.02 -10.56 -2.75
N VAL A 12 2.68 -10.63 -2.74
CA VAL A 12 1.90 -11.79 -3.19
C VAL A 12 0.98 -11.39 -4.33
N ILE A 13 -0.03 -10.55 -4.06
CA ILE A 13 -0.94 -10.04 -5.09
C ILE A 13 -0.28 -8.91 -5.89
N VAL A 14 0.44 -8.02 -5.20
CA VAL A 14 1.12 -6.87 -5.81
C VAL A 14 2.60 -6.93 -5.44
N ASP A 15 3.48 -6.81 -6.43
CA ASP A 15 4.92 -6.79 -6.21
C ASP A 15 5.33 -5.52 -5.45
N ILE A 16 6.26 -5.67 -4.50
CA ILE A 16 6.77 -4.58 -3.68
C ILE A 16 8.14 -4.14 -4.18
N ASP A 17 8.32 -2.82 -4.31
CA ASP A 17 9.60 -2.19 -4.58
C ASP A 17 9.91 -1.17 -3.47
N ARG A 18 10.60 -1.62 -2.42
CA ARG A 18 10.96 -0.78 -1.28
C ARG A 18 11.84 0.39 -1.69
N ASP A 19 12.82 0.17 -2.54
CA ASP A 19 13.77 1.21 -2.95
C ASP A 19 13.07 2.34 -3.70
N LYS A 20 12.12 2.00 -4.54
CA LYS A 20 11.30 2.99 -5.25
C LYS A 20 10.46 3.83 -4.27
N ALA A 21 9.90 3.21 -3.24
CA ALA A 21 9.18 3.92 -2.18
C ALA A 21 10.09 4.83 -1.38
N VAL A 22 11.27 4.35 -0.98
CA VAL A 22 12.28 5.17 -0.28
C VAL A 22 12.61 6.40 -1.10
N GLN A 23 12.86 6.27 -2.38
CA GLN A 23 13.16 7.40 -3.26
C GLN A 23 11.98 8.36 -3.37
N ALA A 24 10.75 7.85 -3.41
CA ALA A 24 9.56 8.69 -3.45
C ALA A 24 9.42 9.56 -2.19
N PHE A 25 9.66 9.00 -1.01
CA PHE A 25 9.63 9.76 0.24
C PHE A 25 10.81 10.74 0.36
N ILE A 26 11.99 10.38 -0.12
CA ILE A 26 13.14 11.31 -0.19
C ILE A 26 12.79 12.52 -1.05
N LYS A 27 12.12 12.33 -2.18
CA LYS A 27 11.69 13.43 -3.06
C LYS A 27 10.69 14.37 -2.39
N LEU A 28 9.90 13.88 -1.44
CA LEU A 28 9.01 14.73 -0.64
C LEU A 28 9.78 15.61 0.35
N GLY A 29 11.01 15.24 0.69
CA GLY A 29 11.85 15.94 1.66
C GLY A 29 12.23 15.11 2.88
N LEU A 30 11.84 13.82 2.94
CA LEU A 30 12.18 12.92 4.04
C LEU A 30 13.56 12.29 3.78
N ALA A 31 14.62 13.00 4.18
CA ALA A 31 16.00 12.61 3.85
C ALA A 31 16.42 11.26 4.44
N ASP A 32 15.87 10.88 5.59
CA ASP A 32 16.18 9.64 6.28
C ASP A 32 15.14 8.53 6.02
N ALA A 33 14.45 8.59 4.88
CA ALA A 33 13.41 7.63 4.52
C ALA A 33 13.92 6.19 4.50
N ASP A 34 15.16 5.96 4.09
CA ASP A 34 15.74 4.61 4.07
C ASP A 34 15.78 3.97 5.45
N THR A 35 16.11 4.74 6.49
CA THR A 35 16.12 4.29 7.88
C THR A 35 14.71 4.09 8.42
N ARG A 36 13.79 5.01 8.10
CA ARG A 36 12.41 4.98 8.62
C ARG A 36 11.57 3.87 8.01
N LEU A 37 11.82 3.55 6.74
CA LEU A 37 11.15 2.46 6.02
C LEU A 37 11.98 1.17 6.08
N ASP A 38 12.39 0.79 7.27
CA ASP A 38 13.17 -0.44 7.47
C ASP A 38 12.44 -1.65 6.91
N LYS A 39 13.20 -2.56 6.33
CA LYS A 39 12.66 -3.75 5.65
C LYS A 39 11.87 -4.67 6.59
N TYR A 40 12.24 -4.71 7.85
CA TYR A 40 11.69 -5.64 8.83
C TYR A 40 10.86 -4.95 9.91
N HIS A 41 11.17 -3.70 10.22
CA HIS A 41 10.53 -2.96 11.30
C HIS A 41 10.23 -1.53 10.87
N GLN A 42 8.96 -1.22 10.77
CA GLN A 42 8.55 0.18 10.64
C GLN A 42 8.54 0.83 12.01
N THR A 43 8.93 2.08 12.09
CA THR A 43 9.02 2.86 13.33
C THR A 43 8.37 4.22 13.16
N GLY A 44 8.09 4.90 14.29
CA GLY A 44 7.55 6.23 14.31
C GLY A 44 6.17 6.33 13.66
N ILE A 45 5.96 7.39 12.86
CA ILE A 45 4.64 7.65 12.26
C ILE A 45 4.18 6.56 11.27
N PHE A 46 5.11 5.86 10.64
CA PHE A 46 4.78 4.76 9.72
C PHE A 46 4.16 3.60 10.46
N GLN A 47 4.74 3.20 11.59
CA GLN A 47 4.19 2.17 12.45
C GLN A 47 2.83 2.60 13.03
N GLU A 48 2.74 3.82 13.53
CA GLU A 48 1.52 4.35 14.12
C GLU A 48 0.36 4.41 13.12
N LEU A 49 0.64 4.71 11.85
CA LEU A 49 -0.36 4.67 10.79
C LEU A 49 -0.89 3.25 10.58
N GLU A 50 0.00 2.26 10.49
CA GLU A 50 -0.40 0.85 10.30
C GLU A 50 -1.16 0.29 11.50
N GLU A 51 -0.82 0.73 12.70
CA GLU A 51 -1.51 0.32 13.93
C GLU A 51 -2.85 1.04 14.15
N GLY A 52 -3.20 1.96 13.26
CA GLY A 52 -4.43 2.74 13.38
C GLY A 52 -4.38 3.85 14.41
N LYS A 53 -3.20 4.18 14.93
CA LYS A 53 -3.01 5.25 15.93
C LYS A 53 -3.02 6.65 15.32
N LEU A 54 -2.73 6.76 14.02
CA LEU A 54 -2.80 8.00 13.26
C LEU A 54 -3.81 7.84 12.12
N SER A 55 -4.62 8.88 11.91
CA SER A 55 -5.43 8.99 10.69
C SER A 55 -4.53 9.35 9.49
N ALA A 56 -5.07 9.22 8.28
CA ALA A 56 -4.37 9.63 7.07
C ALA A 56 -3.97 11.11 7.12
N ASP A 57 -4.86 11.98 7.59
CA ASP A 57 -4.60 13.42 7.69
C ASP A 57 -3.54 13.74 8.75
N GLU A 58 -3.58 13.09 9.91
CA GLU A 58 -2.57 13.24 10.95
C GLU A 58 -1.18 12.77 10.46
N PHE A 59 -1.13 11.64 9.77
CA PHE A 59 0.10 11.15 9.16
C PHE A 59 0.67 12.16 8.16
N ARG A 60 -0.17 12.68 7.26
CA ARG A 60 0.23 13.69 6.29
C ARG A 60 0.83 14.93 6.95
N LYS A 61 0.20 15.42 8.00
CA LYS A 61 0.69 16.59 8.76
C LYS A 61 2.04 16.32 9.41
N GLN A 62 2.18 15.19 10.09
CA GLN A 62 3.44 14.82 10.75
C GLN A 62 4.55 14.55 9.75
N LEU A 63 4.23 13.93 8.62
CA LEU A 63 5.20 13.74 7.54
C LEU A 63 5.66 15.09 6.98
N GLY A 64 4.73 16.04 6.79
CA GLY A 64 5.07 17.40 6.36
C GLY A 64 6.01 18.09 7.33
N ASP A 65 5.80 17.95 8.63
CA ASP A 65 6.70 18.50 9.65
C ASP A 65 8.11 17.90 9.52
N LEU A 66 8.22 16.60 9.30
CA LEU A 66 9.51 15.93 9.08
C LEU A 66 10.19 16.36 7.78
N CYS A 67 9.41 16.64 6.75
CA CYS A 67 9.92 17.11 5.45
C CYS A 67 10.22 18.61 5.43
N GLY A 68 9.81 19.35 6.45
CA GLY A 68 9.99 20.78 6.52
C GLY A 68 9.08 21.60 5.60
N ARG A 69 7.98 21.01 5.11
CA ARG A 69 6.99 21.69 4.27
C ARG A 69 5.62 21.04 4.36
N PRO A 70 4.52 21.77 4.11
CA PRO A 70 3.20 21.16 4.00
C PRO A 70 3.12 20.19 2.82
N LEU A 71 2.43 19.07 3.02
CA LEU A 71 2.19 18.07 1.98
C LEU A 71 0.69 17.95 1.71
N THR A 72 0.33 17.66 0.46
CA THR A 72 -1.05 17.33 0.10
C THR A 72 -1.31 15.84 0.36
N MET A 73 -2.60 15.49 0.46
CA MET A 73 -3.00 14.07 0.55
C MET A 73 -2.54 13.30 -0.69
N GLU A 74 -2.63 13.90 -1.87
CA GLU A 74 -2.22 13.25 -3.11
C GLU A 74 -0.70 13.01 -3.17
N GLU A 75 0.12 13.97 -2.78
CA GLU A 75 1.57 13.79 -2.71
C GLU A 75 1.93 12.65 -1.77
N THR A 76 1.30 12.58 -0.61
CA THR A 76 1.51 11.53 0.39
C THR A 76 1.09 10.17 -0.15
N LYS A 77 -0.08 10.10 -0.79
CA LYS A 77 -0.57 8.88 -1.43
C LYS A 77 0.38 8.37 -2.51
N GLN A 78 0.85 9.25 -3.39
CA GLN A 78 1.77 8.86 -4.47
C GLN A 78 3.09 8.32 -3.92
N ALA A 79 3.60 8.86 -2.83
CA ALA A 79 4.79 8.32 -2.17
C ALA A 79 4.55 6.89 -1.66
N TRP A 80 3.41 6.63 -1.02
CA TRP A 80 3.03 5.28 -0.60
C TRP A 80 2.88 4.32 -1.77
N LEU A 81 2.32 4.77 -2.88
CA LEU A 81 2.18 3.94 -4.08
C LEU A 81 3.52 3.63 -4.74
N GLY A 82 4.59 4.32 -4.35
CA GLY A 82 5.96 3.98 -4.74
C GLY A 82 6.38 2.57 -4.36
N PHE A 83 5.75 1.95 -3.34
CA PHE A 83 5.98 0.56 -2.99
C PHE A 83 5.56 -0.43 -4.07
N PHE A 84 4.65 -0.07 -4.94
CA PHE A 84 3.99 -1.00 -5.83
C PHE A 84 4.36 -0.76 -7.29
N ASN A 85 4.57 -1.85 -7.99
CA ASN A 85 4.69 -1.87 -9.45
C ASN A 85 3.30 -2.11 -10.06
N GLU A 86 3.24 -2.17 -11.38
CA GLU A 86 2.01 -2.48 -12.08
C GLU A 86 1.44 -3.82 -11.60
N VAL A 87 0.13 -3.86 -11.39
CA VAL A 87 -0.55 -5.07 -10.93
C VAL A 87 -0.61 -6.09 -12.05
N ASN A 88 -0.16 -7.31 -11.76
CA ASN A 88 -0.19 -8.42 -12.72
C ASN A 88 -1.62 -8.94 -12.91
N LEU A 89 -2.20 -8.67 -14.08
CA LEU A 89 -3.57 -9.10 -14.40
C LEU A 89 -3.75 -10.61 -14.37
N ASN A 90 -2.72 -11.38 -14.67
CA ASN A 90 -2.80 -12.85 -14.62
C ASN A 90 -3.05 -13.33 -13.18
N LYS A 91 -2.45 -12.69 -12.19
CA LYS A 91 -2.73 -13.00 -10.77
C LYS A 91 -4.18 -12.69 -10.40
N LEU A 92 -4.70 -11.57 -10.86
CA LEU A 92 -6.09 -11.18 -10.60
C LEU A 92 -7.06 -12.12 -11.29
N ASP A 93 -6.80 -12.52 -12.52
CA ASP A 93 -7.63 -13.48 -13.25
C ASP A 93 -7.62 -14.84 -12.56
N TYR A 94 -6.47 -15.26 -12.03
CA TYR A 94 -6.36 -16.49 -11.25
C TYR A 94 -7.20 -16.44 -9.96
N ILE A 95 -7.22 -15.30 -9.28
CA ILE A 95 -8.06 -15.11 -8.10
C ILE A 95 -9.54 -15.24 -8.48
N LEU A 96 -9.97 -14.67 -9.59
CA LEU A 96 -11.33 -14.81 -10.09
C LEU A 96 -11.69 -16.28 -10.34
N GLU A 97 -10.78 -17.07 -10.88
CA GLU A 97 -10.99 -18.51 -11.06
C GLU A 97 -11.13 -19.23 -9.73
N LEU A 98 -10.29 -18.92 -8.75
CA LEU A 98 -10.36 -19.52 -7.41
C LEU A 98 -11.70 -19.20 -6.73
N ARG A 99 -12.24 -18.02 -6.92
CA ARG A 99 -13.52 -17.63 -6.33
C ARG A 99 -14.71 -18.47 -6.79
N LYS A 100 -14.60 -19.19 -7.88
CA LYS A 100 -15.63 -20.11 -8.36
C LYS A 100 -15.77 -21.34 -7.46
N SER A 101 -14.70 -21.71 -6.74
CA SER A 101 -14.64 -22.92 -5.92
C SER A 101 -14.34 -22.66 -4.45
N TYR A 102 -13.84 -21.48 -4.10
CA TYR A 102 -13.39 -21.13 -2.74
C TYR A 102 -13.87 -19.75 -2.34
N HIS A 103 -13.98 -19.55 -1.03
CA HIS A 103 -14.06 -18.20 -0.47
C HIS A 103 -12.66 -17.62 -0.39
N VAL A 104 -12.42 -16.48 -1.01
CA VAL A 104 -11.11 -15.85 -1.09
C VAL A 104 -11.10 -14.57 -0.25
N TYR A 105 -10.09 -14.43 0.58
CA TYR A 105 -9.88 -13.31 1.49
C TYR A 105 -8.49 -12.76 1.34
N ILE A 106 -8.31 -11.52 1.78
CA ILE A 106 -7.00 -10.87 1.92
C ILE A 106 -6.78 -10.54 3.40
N LEU A 107 -5.60 -10.91 3.91
CA LEU A 107 -5.15 -10.53 5.24
C LEU A 107 -3.79 -9.85 5.07
N SER A 108 -3.71 -8.56 5.36
CA SER A 108 -2.51 -7.77 5.14
C SER A 108 -2.40 -6.62 6.14
N ASN A 109 -1.17 -6.29 6.50
CA ASN A 109 -0.88 -5.01 7.12
C ASN A 109 -0.95 -3.94 6.04
N THR A 110 -1.76 -2.91 6.28
CA THR A 110 -2.01 -1.88 5.28
C THR A 110 -2.31 -0.53 5.96
N ASN A 111 -2.57 0.47 5.16
CA ASN A 111 -2.88 1.82 5.62
C ASN A 111 -3.92 2.48 4.69
N PRO A 112 -4.52 3.61 5.12
CA PRO A 112 -5.57 4.27 4.35
C PRO A 112 -5.16 4.70 2.94
N PHE A 113 -3.90 5.08 2.73
CA PHE A 113 -3.41 5.54 1.42
C PHE A 113 -3.40 4.39 0.41
N VAL A 114 -2.86 3.24 0.80
CA VAL A 114 -2.81 2.04 -0.03
C VAL A 114 -4.21 1.51 -0.29
N MET A 115 -5.06 1.45 0.74
CA MET A 115 -6.44 0.97 0.59
C MET A 115 -7.28 1.88 -0.29
N SER A 116 -7.08 3.19 -0.22
CA SER A 116 -7.75 4.15 -1.10
C SER A 116 -7.42 3.86 -2.58
N TRP A 117 -6.19 3.52 -2.88
CA TRP A 117 -5.79 3.12 -4.23
C TRP A 117 -6.37 1.75 -4.61
N ALA A 118 -6.19 0.75 -3.76
CA ALA A 118 -6.61 -0.63 -4.05
C ALA A 118 -8.13 -0.73 -4.30
N CYS A 119 -8.91 0.09 -3.60
CA CYS A 119 -10.37 0.14 -3.75
C CYS A 119 -10.84 1.14 -4.82
N SER A 120 -9.92 1.71 -5.61
CA SER A 120 -10.22 2.64 -6.70
C SER A 120 -10.05 1.96 -8.07
N PRO A 121 -10.64 2.54 -9.13
CA PRO A 121 -10.43 2.05 -10.50
C PRO A 121 -8.96 2.08 -10.96
N ASP A 122 -8.12 2.86 -10.31
CA ASP A 122 -6.70 2.98 -10.66
C ASP A 122 -5.87 1.77 -10.21
N PHE A 123 -6.46 0.84 -9.45
CA PHE A 123 -5.76 -0.36 -8.97
C PHE A 123 -5.26 -1.24 -10.13
N SER A 124 -6.05 -1.46 -11.16
CA SER A 124 -5.65 -2.29 -12.28
C SER A 124 -5.75 -1.54 -13.61
N SER A 125 -5.00 -2.00 -14.61
CA SER A 125 -5.03 -1.45 -15.96
C SER A 125 -6.40 -1.63 -16.65
N LYS A 126 -7.23 -2.54 -16.15
CA LYS A 126 -8.62 -2.71 -16.60
C LYS A 126 -9.58 -1.73 -15.93
N LYS A 127 -9.08 -0.78 -15.14
CA LYS A 127 -9.88 0.20 -14.39
C LYS A 127 -10.89 -0.44 -13.45
N LYS A 128 -10.47 -1.52 -12.76
CA LYS A 128 -11.27 -2.22 -11.76
C LYS A 128 -10.56 -2.19 -10.41
N PRO A 129 -11.27 -1.84 -9.33
CA PRO A 129 -10.71 -1.92 -7.97
C PRO A 129 -10.50 -3.37 -7.53
N LEU A 130 -9.68 -3.53 -6.49
CA LEU A 130 -9.35 -4.84 -5.93
C LEU A 130 -10.60 -5.64 -5.54
N ASN A 131 -11.59 -4.98 -4.96
CA ASN A 131 -12.82 -5.62 -4.50
C ASN A 131 -13.72 -6.14 -5.64
N ASP A 132 -13.41 -5.85 -6.90
CA ASP A 132 -14.06 -6.47 -8.05
C ASP A 132 -13.43 -7.83 -8.43
N TYR A 133 -12.36 -8.20 -7.76
CA TYR A 133 -11.68 -9.48 -7.92
C TYR A 133 -11.83 -10.33 -6.67
#